data_fecfca2ce1dc608358f4728d23dd0f8a
#
_entry.id   fecfca2ce1dc608358f4728d23dd0f8a
#
_cell.length_a   1.000
_cell.length_b   1.000
_cell.length_c   1.000
_cell.angle_alpha   90.00
_cell.angle_beta   90.00
_cell.angle_gamma   90.00
#
_symmetry.space_group_name_H-M   'P 1'
#
loop_
_entity.id
_entity.type
_entity.pdbx_description
1 polymer ?
#
loop_
_entity_poly.entity_id
_entity_poly.type
_entity_poly.pdbx_seq_one_letter_code
_entity_poly.pdbx_strand_id
1 'polypeptide(L)'
;MRLIGRYELRELIGEGAMAEVWRAHDPGIDRVLAIKLLKPEFRRNPDYAARFLREAKAAGALAHPSIVTIYDVGEADGHPYIAMELLDGEPLDQVLTRDGKLASDRVLAIGTQLASALSYAHLSGVVHRDIKPSNVMLGRDGRSIKILDFGIARMAEADPGQADRDSVRTQIGEVLGTPRYMSPEQALGQVVDGRSDLFSVGVVLYELITGHPAFNGTTAATLALQITQVNPPPIAGIEPDCPGGLRFIVEKLLAKRPERRFADGAELARALERETKAYEAVQADMAARARYIPLQARITLAMVLVTALALAASIGTVLDRQYRAMERMALSSGSSIASFVASNAALPSVENAAMPPEARDWMPVQAFIAAAAKDESVRWMTMVDSEGIIRGASDRKLLGRPYRPPLGEAVVYRSGEVTVTDIELDDGREGFRFVHPILYAGRRFGTIEVSISKSELQTAAATSRSLLYALGLIVVLVVGGISFTVARLLVRPVRRLKQAMRDAAMGDLDFRISHRRKDEFGELFDGFNLFASAVQERLEAAEHPRGGPRPLDATRIGTAPGAAVTPIAMHRPTDAAAGSARRTA
;
A
#
# COMPACT_ATOMS: atom_id res chain seq x y z
N MET A 1 -46.33 -38.99 10.43
CA MET A 1 -45.64 -38.72 9.17
C MET A 1 -46.70 -38.32 8.17
N ARG A 2 -46.67 -37.14 7.57
CA ARG A 2 -47.66 -36.66 6.61
C ARG A 2 -47.13 -36.96 5.20
N LEU A 3 -47.92 -37.67 4.41
CA LEU A 3 -47.59 -38.00 3.01
C LEU A 3 -48.31 -37.05 2.06
N ILE A 4 -47.66 -36.67 0.99
CA ILE A 4 -48.24 -35.97 -0.16
C ILE A 4 -47.80 -36.74 -1.41
N GLY A 5 -48.74 -37.53 -1.98
CA GLY A 5 -48.38 -38.48 -3.01
C GLY A 5 -47.28 -39.44 -2.53
N ARG A 6 -46.11 -39.45 -3.21
CA ARG A 6 -44.95 -40.28 -2.84
C ARG A 6 -44.03 -39.63 -1.80
N TYR A 7 -44.20 -38.35 -1.49
CA TYR A 7 -43.24 -37.58 -0.68
C TYR A 7 -43.61 -37.67 0.82
N GLU A 8 -42.60 -37.97 1.64
CA GLU A 8 -42.68 -38.00 3.10
C GLU A 8 -42.31 -36.62 3.66
N LEU A 9 -43.28 -35.86 4.17
CA LEU A 9 -43.05 -34.59 4.83
C LEU A 9 -42.43 -34.81 6.21
N ARG A 10 -41.29 -34.15 6.50
CA ARG A 10 -40.54 -34.32 7.75
C ARG A 10 -40.64 -33.09 8.65
N GLU A 11 -40.27 -31.94 8.17
CA GLU A 11 -40.11 -30.70 8.94
C GLU A 11 -40.59 -29.49 8.14
N LEU A 12 -41.31 -28.58 8.79
CA LEU A 12 -41.68 -27.29 8.21
C LEU A 12 -40.44 -26.37 8.26
N ILE A 13 -39.92 -25.99 7.11
CA ILE A 13 -38.72 -25.17 6.99
C ILE A 13 -38.98 -23.72 6.59
N GLY A 14 -40.21 -23.41 6.16
CA GLY A 14 -40.62 -22.05 5.83
C GLY A 14 -42.12 -21.92 5.71
N GLU A 15 -42.63 -20.75 6.07
CA GLU A 15 -44.05 -20.42 5.94
C GLU A 15 -44.17 -19.05 5.26
N GLY A 16 -44.76 -19.02 4.06
CA GLY A 16 -45.05 -17.80 3.32
C GLY A 16 -46.54 -17.43 3.39
N ALA A 17 -46.90 -16.30 2.76
CA ALA A 17 -48.29 -15.84 2.73
C ALA A 17 -49.25 -16.88 2.13
N MET A 18 -48.88 -17.52 1.01
CA MET A 18 -49.76 -18.43 0.25
C MET A 18 -49.36 -19.90 0.34
N ALA A 19 -48.14 -20.21 0.79
CA ALA A 19 -47.62 -21.57 0.75
C ALA A 19 -46.74 -21.88 1.97
N GLU A 20 -46.68 -23.16 2.32
CA GLU A 20 -45.74 -23.74 3.30
C GLU A 20 -44.62 -24.47 2.56
N VAL A 21 -43.40 -24.42 3.08
CA VAL A 21 -42.26 -25.16 2.55
C VAL A 21 -41.82 -26.20 3.58
N TRP A 22 -41.84 -27.45 3.16
CA TRP A 22 -41.50 -28.60 3.99
C TRP A 22 -40.20 -29.25 3.51
N ARG A 23 -39.34 -29.63 4.41
CA ARG A 23 -38.31 -30.62 4.16
C ARG A 23 -38.97 -31.99 4.00
N ALA A 24 -38.73 -32.67 2.90
CA ALA A 24 -39.34 -33.94 2.58
C ALA A 24 -38.31 -34.94 2.06
N HIS A 25 -38.72 -36.21 2.01
CA HIS A 25 -37.97 -37.32 1.44
C HIS A 25 -38.76 -37.97 0.32
N ASP A 26 -38.14 -38.20 -0.82
CA ASP A 26 -38.65 -39.00 -1.92
C ASP A 26 -38.09 -40.42 -1.81
N PRO A 27 -38.88 -41.40 -1.36
CA PRO A 27 -38.41 -42.78 -1.23
C PRO A 27 -38.18 -43.48 -2.57
N GLY A 28 -38.76 -42.95 -3.67
CA GLY A 28 -38.56 -43.54 -5.01
C GLY A 28 -37.15 -43.38 -5.56
N ILE A 29 -36.43 -42.36 -5.12
CA ILE A 29 -35.06 -42.05 -5.53
C ILE A 29 -34.12 -41.81 -4.35
N ASP A 30 -34.60 -42.09 -3.11
CA ASP A 30 -33.85 -41.88 -1.85
C ASP A 30 -33.22 -40.50 -1.73
N ARG A 31 -34.01 -39.44 -1.98
CA ARG A 31 -33.53 -38.07 -2.00
C ARG A 31 -34.28 -37.19 -1.00
N VAL A 32 -33.54 -36.38 -0.24
CA VAL A 32 -34.08 -35.27 0.56
C VAL A 32 -34.25 -34.05 -0.35
N LEU A 33 -35.43 -33.40 -0.26
CA LEU A 33 -35.80 -32.26 -1.09
C LEU A 33 -36.75 -31.30 -0.33
N ALA A 34 -37.09 -30.18 -0.92
CA ALA A 34 -38.07 -29.24 -0.40
C ALA A 34 -39.41 -29.42 -1.16
N ILE A 35 -40.52 -29.48 -0.42
CA ILE A 35 -41.87 -29.47 -0.98
C ILE A 35 -42.55 -28.17 -0.58
N LYS A 36 -42.98 -27.40 -1.59
CA LYS A 36 -43.80 -26.21 -1.40
C LYS A 36 -45.26 -26.59 -1.63
N LEU A 37 -46.11 -26.37 -0.61
CA LEU A 37 -47.52 -26.70 -0.62
C LEU A 37 -48.37 -25.44 -0.57
N LEU A 38 -49.41 -25.35 -1.40
CA LEU A 38 -50.37 -24.26 -1.33
C LEU A 38 -51.21 -24.39 -0.05
N LYS A 39 -51.39 -23.30 0.70
CA LYS A 39 -52.15 -23.27 1.96
C LYS A 39 -53.64 -23.57 1.71
N PRO A 40 -54.38 -24.14 2.71
CA PRO A 40 -55.76 -24.57 2.57
C PRO A 40 -56.74 -23.50 2.07
N GLU A 41 -56.54 -22.25 2.51
CA GLU A 41 -57.39 -21.12 2.14
C GLU A 41 -57.31 -20.78 0.65
N PHE A 42 -56.12 -20.95 0.02
CA PHE A 42 -55.91 -20.68 -1.41
C PHE A 42 -56.26 -21.87 -2.30
N ARG A 43 -56.29 -23.09 -1.77
CA ARG A 43 -56.64 -24.30 -2.52
C ARG A 43 -58.12 -24.36 -2.92
N ARG A 44 -59.01 -23.69 -2.15
CA ARG A 44 -60.45 -23.64 -2.42
C ARG A 44 -60.77 -22.88 -3.70
N ASN A 45 -59.92 -22.03 -4.17
CA ASN A 45 -60.09 -21.30 -5.41
C ASN A 45 -59.24 -21.96 -6.52
N PRO A 46 -59.85 -22.56 -7.55
CA PRO A 46 -59.13 -23.27 -8.62
C PRO A 46 -58.18 -22.38 -9.41
N ASP A 47 -58.42 -21.07 -9.47
CA ASP A 47 -57.54 -20.13 -10.19
C ASP A 47 -56.18 -19.98 -9.51
N TYR A 48 -56.12 -19.97 -8.16
CA TYR A 48 -54.85 -19.93 -7.43
C TYR A 48 -54.06 -21.22 -7.60
N ALA A 49 -54.71 -22.39 -7.56
CA ALA A 49 -54.07 -23.67 -7.79
C ALA A 49 -53.50 -23.78 -9.21
N ALA A 50 -54.31 -23.41 -10.22
CA ALA A 50 -53.90 -23.44 -11.62
C ALA A 50 -52.71 -22.51 -11.89
N ARG A 51 -52.68 -21.30 -11.29
CA ARG A 51 -51.55 -20.36 -11.37
C ARG A 51 -50.30 -20.92 -10.72
N PHE A 52 -50.41 -21.40 -9.48
CA PHE A 52 -49.30 -21.99 -8.73
C PHE A 52 -48.60 -23.09 -9.53
N LEU A 53 -49.37 -24.00 -10.17
CA LEU A 53 -48.81 -25.06 -10.99
C LEU A 53 -48.27 -24.58 -12.34
N ARG A 54 -48.88 -23.58 -12.98
CA ARG A 54 -48.44 -23.05 -14.28
C ARG A 54 -47.10 -22.37 -14.17
N GLU A 55 -46.92 -21.55 -13.15
CA GLU A 55 -45.67 -20.80 -12.90
C GLU A 55 -44.54 -21.72 -12.48
N ALA A 56 -44.85 -22.72 -11.64
CA ALA A 56 -43.90 -23.76 -11.31
C ALA A 56 -43.42 -24.54 -12.55
N LYS A 57 -44.30 -24.82 -13.51
CA LYS A 57 -43.94 -25.47 -14.78
C LYS A 57 -43.03 -24.57 -15.64
N ALA A 58 -43.31 -23.28 -15.70
CA ALA A 58 -42.46 -22.34 -16.44
C ALA A 58 -41.04 -22.22 -15.82
N ALA A 59 -40.98 -22.13 -14.49
CA ALA A 59 -39.69 -22.13 -13.76
C ALA A 59 -38.97 -23.47 -13.82
N GLY A 60 -39.72 -24.59 -13.89
CA GLY A 60 -39.15 -25.94 -14.00
C GLY A 60 -38.41 -26.23 -15.30
N ALA A 61 -38.64 -25.43 -16.35
CA ALA A 61 -37.85 -25.50 -17.58
C ALA A 61 -36.47 -24.82 -17.48
N LEU A 62 -36.20 -24.08 -16.40
CA LEU A 62 -34.94 -23.33 -16.22
C LEU A 62 -33.90 -24.20 -15.51
N ALA A 63 -32.72 -24.36 -16.12
CA ALA A 63 -31.57 -25.05 -15.55
C ALA A 63 -30.38 -24.12 -15.49
N HIS A 64 -30.14 -23.48 -14.33
CA HIS A 64 -29.04 -22.53 -14.11
C HIS A 64 -28.49 -22.69 -12.70
N PRO A 65 -27.15 -22.58 -12.46
CA PRO A 65 -26.58 -22.77 -11.14
C PRO A 65 -27.12 -21.83 -10.08
N SER A 66 -27.55 -20.62 -10.45
CA SER A 66 -28.13 -19.62 -9.53
C SER A 66 -29.65 -19.53 -9.58
N ILE A 67 -30.33 -20.55 -10.09
CA ILE A 67 -31.79 -20.71 -10.02
C ILE A 67 -32.09 -22.01 -9.27
N VAL A 68 -33.14 -22.01 -8.42
CA VAL A 68 -33.57 -23.23 -7.72
C VAL A 68 -34.04 -24.26 -8.73
N THR A 69 -33.58 -25.51 -8.59
CA THR A 69 -34.01 -26.59 -9.48
C THR A 69 -35.37 -27.15 -9.03
N ILE A 70 -36.36 -27.16 -9.91
CA ILE A 70 -37.65 -27.81 -9.69
C ILE A 70 -37.55 -29.23 -10.24
N TYR A 71 -37.90 -30.23 -9.41
CA TYR A 71 -37.83 -31.64 -9.75
C TYR A 71 -39.17 -32.18 -10.26
N ASP A 72 -40.29 -31.72 -9.65
CA ASP A 72 -41.63 -32.20 -9.98
C ASP A 72 -42.68 -31.14 -9.61
N VAL A 73 -43.77 -31.11 -10.35
CA VAL A 73 -44.90 -30.22 -10.13
C VAL A 73 -46.18 -30.99 -10.35
N GLY A 74 -47.05 -31.04 -9.36
CA GLY A 74 -48.28 -31.81 -9.47
C GLY A 74 -49.30 -31.48 -8.40
N GLU A 75 -50.34 -32.32 -8.37
CA GLU A 75 -51.36 -32.33 -7.35
C GLU A 75 -51.50 -33.76 -6.81
N ALA A 76 -51.50 -33.91 -5.50
CA ALA A 76 -51.73 -35.19 -4.82
C ALA A 76 -52.68 -34.96 -3.65
N ASP A 77 -53.70 -35.79 -3.53
CA ASP A 77 -54.70 -35.72 -2.47
C ASP A 77 -55.42 -34.35 -2.34
N GLY A 78 -55.59 -33.65 -3.47
CA GLY A 78 -56.14 -32.29 -3.50
C GLY A 78 -55.18 -31.20 -3.01
N HIS A 79 -53.89 -31.53 -2.97
CA HIS A 79 -52.81 -30.60 -2.56
C HIS A 79 -51.89 -30.30 -3.76
N PRO A 80 -51.97 -29.12 -4.34
CA PRO A 80 -50.96 -28.65 -5.30
C PRO A 80 -49.60 -28.55 -4.63
N TYR A 81 -48.56 -29.14 -5.25
CA TYR A 81 -47.20 -29.15 -4.73
C TYR A 81 -46.18 -28.82 -5.80
N ILE A 82 -45.02 -28.31 -5.31
CA ILE A 82 -43.79 -28.12 -6.08
C ILE A 82 -42.70 -28.84 -5.31
N ALA A 83 -42.09 -29.86 -5.92
CA ALA A 83 -40.91 -30.53 -5.40
C ALA A 83 -39.65 -29.87 -5.97
N MET A 84 -38.75 -29.42 -5.14
CA MET A 84 -37.60 -28.64 -5.56
C MET A 84 -36.35 -28.97 -4.73
N GLU A 85 -35.23 -28.49 -5.18
CA GLU A 85 -33.93 -28.56 -4.51
C GLU A 85 -34.02 -28.03 -3.06
N LEU A 86 -33.57 -28.83 -2.09
CA LEU A 86 -33.41 -28.36 -0.72
C LEU A 86 -32.09 -27.55 -0.64
N LEU A 87 -32.20 -26.27 -0.33
CA LEU A 87 -31.07 -25.37 -0.29
C LEU A 87 -30.49 -25.30 1.11
N ASP A 88 -29.16 -25.27 1.17
CA ASP A 88 -28.38 -25.11 2.40
C ASP A 88 -27.80 -23.68 2.44
N GLY A 89 -28.51 -22.80 3.13
CA GLY A 89 -28.16 -21.36 3.18
C GLY A 89 -29.24 -20.57 3.92
N GLU A 90 -29.17 -19.25 3.77
CA GLU A 90 -30.16 -18.34 4.38
C GLU A 90 -30.64 -17.29 3.35
N PRO A 91 -31.89 -16.79 3.44
CA PRO A 91 -32.37 -15.72 2.60
C PRO A 91 -31.61 -14.41 2.83
N LEU A 92 -31.44 -13.60 1.77
CA LEU A 92 -30.68 -12.32 1.87
C LEU A 92 -31.32 -11.28 2.82
N ASP A 93 -32.64 -11.34 3.07
CA ASP A 93 -33.30 -10.47 4.05
C ASP A 93 -32.86 -10.79 5.50
N GLN A 94 -32.66 -12.08 5.81
CA GLN A 94 -32.09 -12.49 7.10
C GLN A 94 -30.63 -12.09 7.22
N VAL A 95 -29.83 -12.21 6.14
CA VAL A 95 -28.46 -11.73 6.09
C VAL A 95 -28.40 -10.22 6.34
N LEU A 96 -29.27 -9.44 5.66
CA LEU A 96 -29.36 -7.99 5.86
C LEU A 96 -29.77 -7.63 7.30
N THR A 97 -30.71 -8.37 7.88
CA THR A 97 -31.14 -8.15 9.28
C THR A 97 -29.99 -8.40 10.27
N ARG A 98 -29.16 -9.43 10.01
CA ARG A 98 -28.04 -9.80 10.86
C ARG A 98 -26.82 -8.90 10.66
N ASP A 99 -26.40 -8.71 9.40
CA ASP A 99 -25.12 -8.07 9.03
C ASP A 99 -25.27 -6.57 8.74
N GLY A 100 -26.48 -6.08 8.51
CA GLY A 100 -26.82 -4.70 8.14
C GLY A 100 -26.48 -4.41 6.68
N LYS A 101 -25.21 -4.46 6.31
CA LYS A 101 -24.70 -4.25 4.94
C LYS A 101 -23.64 -5.27 4.59
N LEU A 102 -23.38 -5.45 3.30
CA LEU A 102 -22.35 -6.36 2.81
C LEU A 102 -21.15 -5.63 2.22
N ALA A 103 -19.98 -6.26 2.28
CA ALA A 103 -18.76 -5.77 1.63
C ALA A 103 -18.92 -5.79 0.10
N SER A 104 -18.27 -4.83 -0.58
CA SER A 104 -18.40 -4.60 -2.03
C SER A 104 -18.08 -5.83 -2.88
N ASP A 105 -17.11 -6.66 -2.47
CA ASP A 105 -16.78 -7.92 -3.17
C ASP A 105 -17.93 -8.93 -3.14
N ARG A 106 -18.61 -9.05 -2.00
CA ARG A 106 -19.80 -9.91 -1.87
C ARG A 106 -20.96 -9.37 -2.70
N VAL A 107 -21.19 -8.06 -2.66
CA VAL A 107 -22.24 -7.42 -3.46
C VAL A 107 -22.01 -7.62 -4.95
N LEU A 108 -20.77 -7.46 -5.43
CA LEU A 108 -20.39 -7.71 -6.82
C LEU A 108 -20.63 -9.18 -7.22
N ALA A 109 -20.25 -10.12 -6.36
CA ALA A 109 -20.45 -11.55 -6.61
C ALA A 109 -21.93 -11.94 -6.68
N ILE A 110 -22.75 -11.43 -5.77
CA ILE A 110 -24.21 -11.62 -5.74
C ILE A 110 -24.85 -11.00 -6.98
N GLY A 111 -24.51 -9.74 -7.29
CA GLY A 111 -25.04 -9.02 -8.44
C GLY A 111 -24.74 -9.70 -9.77
N THR A 112 -23.51 -10.20 -9.95
CA THR A 112 -23.10 -10.92 -11.16
C THR A 112 -23.91 -12.19 -11.37
N GLN A 113 -24.14 -12.96 -10.29
CA GLN A 113 -24.94 -14.19 -10.36
C GLN A 113 -26.43 -13.90 -10.61
N LEU A 114 -26.99 -12.85 -9.96
CA LEU A 114 -28.37 -12.40 -10.25
C LEU A 114 -28.50 -12.00 -11.73
N ALA A 115 -27.57 -11.22 -12.26
CA ALA A 115 -27.59 -10.78 -13.64
C ALA A 115 -27.48 -11.95 -14.63
N SER A 116 -26.62 -12.94 -14.35
CA SER A 116 -26.48 -14.14 -15.17
C SER A 116 -27.75 -15.00 -15.16
N ALA A 117 -28.32 -15.23 -13.99
CA ALA A 117 -29.56 -16.03 -13.83
C ALA A 117 -30.74 -15.38 -14.53
N LEU A 118 -30.91 -14.07 -14.36
CA LEU A 118 -32.00 -13.33 -15.00
C LEU A 118 -31.80 -13.24 -16.52
N SER A 119 -30.57 -13.09 -16.99
CA SER A 119 -30.28 -13.15 -18.43
C SER A 119 -30.73 -14.47 -19.04
N TYR A 120 -30.42 -15.59 -18.38
CA TYR A 120 -30.83 -16.92 -18.82
C TYR A 120 -32.33 -17.09 -18.80
N ALA A 121 -33.03 -16.65 -17.73
CA ALA A 121 -34.49 -16.74 -17.63
C ALA A 121 -35.19 -15.90 -18.70
N HIS A 122 -34.75 -14.66 -18.94
CA HIS A 122 -35.31 -13.75 -19.94
C HIS A 122 -35.15 -14.30 -21.37
N LEU A 123 -34.00 -14.89 -21.70
CA LEU A 123 -33.77 -15.57 -22.97
C LEU A 123 -34.72 -16.77 -23.17
N SER A 124 -35.16 -17.42 -22.06
CA SER A 124 -36.16 -18.48 -22.06
C SER A 124 -37.58 -17.94 -22.04
N GLY A 125 -37.79 -16.63 -22.17
CA GLY A 125 -39.12 -16.00 -22.17
C GLY A 125 -39.75 -15.85 -20.77
N VAL A 126 -38.99 -16.06 -19.70
CA VAL A 126 -39.51 -16.01 -18.32
C VAL A 126 -39.00 -14.75 -17.62
N VAL A 127 -39.91 -13.87 -17.17
CA VAL A 127 -39.62 -12.68 -16.36
C VAL A 127 -40.01 -13.00 -14.91
N HIS A 128 -39.11 -12.68 -13.95
CA HIS A 128 -39.29 -13.07 -12.54
C HIS A 128 -40.39 -12.24 -11.83
N ARG A 129 -40.40 -10.93 -12.03
CA ARG A 129 -41.40 -9.96 -11.53
C ARG A 129 -41.46 -9.74 -10.01
N ASP A 130 -40.72 -10.51 -9.19
CA ASP A 130 -40.69 -10.39 -7.73
C ASP A 130 -39.30 -10.64 -7.15
N ILE A 131 -38.27 -10.01 -7.75
CA ILE A 131 -36.92 -10.03 -7.21
C ILE A 131 -36.85 -9.17 -5.95
N LYS A 132 -36.49 -9.83 -4.82
CA LYS A 132 -36.35 -9.23 -3.49
C LYS A 132 -35.41 -10.07 -2.62
N PRO A 133 -34.87 -9.55 -1.52
CA PRO A 133 -33.94 -10.30 -0.67
C PRO A 133 -34.47 -11.64 -0.15
N SER A 134 -35.76 -11.73 0.21
CA SER A 134 -36.35 -12.99 0.68
C SER A 134 -36.50 -14.08 -0.41
N ASN A 135 -36.40 -13.71 -1.69
CA ASN A 135 -36.45 -14.64 -2.82
C ASN A 135 -35.04 -14.99 -3.35
N VAL A 136 -33.99 -14.63 -2.64
CA VAL A 136 -32.58 -14.95 -2.98
C VAL A 136 -31.95 -15.63 -1.78
N MET A 137 -31.65 -16.92 -1.92
CA MET A 137 -30.88 -17.67 -0.92
C MET A 137 -29.39 -17.46 -1.12
N LEU A 138 -28.67 -17.14 -0.04
CA LEU A 138 -27.21 -17.10 0.00
C LEU A 138 -26.71 -18.42 0.59
N GLY A 139 -25.82 -19.10 -0.14
CA GLY A 139 -25.21 -20.34 0.30
C GLY A 139 -24.29 -20.14 1.51
N ARG A 140 -23.95 -21.22 2.23
CA ARG A 140 -23.04 -21.19 3.40
C ARG A 140 -21.63 -20.70 3.07
N ASP A 141 -21.23 -20.77 1.81
CA ASP A 141 -19.96 -20.19 1.33
C ASP A 141 -19.94 -18.65 1.36
N GLY A 142 -21.11 -18.03 1.63
CA GLY A 142 -21.29 -16.58 1.66
C GLY A 142 -21.15 -15.90 0.29
N ARG A 143 -21.12 -16.66 -0.81
CA ARG A 143 -20.89 -16.16 -2.17
C ARG A 143 -21.85 -16.70 -3.22
N SER A 144 -22.20 -17.99 -3.19
CA SER A 144 -23.16 -18.58 -4.12
C SER A 144 -24.57 -18.14 -3.79
N ILE A 145 -25.38 -17.91 -4.83
CA ILE A 145 -26.80 -17.60 -4.64
C ILE A 145 -27.71 -18.54 -5.43
N LYS A 146 -28.93 -18.65 -4.95
CA LYS A 146 -30.03 -19.28 -5.68
C LYS A 146 -31.28 -18.39 -5.65
N ILE A 147 -31.82 -18.09 -6.82
CA ILE A 147 -33.10 -17.37 -6.97
C ILE A 147 -34.23 -18.37 -6.76
N LEU A 148 -35.17 -17.98 -5.91
CA LEU A 148 -36.40 -18.71 -5.60
C LEU A 148 -37.60 -18.08 -6.33
N ASP A 149 -38.68 -18.79 -6.42
CA ASP A 149 -40.05 -18.30 -6.70
C ASP A 149 -40.18 -17.30 -7.85
N PHE A 150 -40.05 -17.78 -9.08
CA PHE A 150 -40.36 -16.98 -10.26
C PHE A 150 -41.85 -16.61 -10.23
N GLY A 151 -42.11 -15.35 -10.01
CA GLY A 151 -43.31 -14.52 -10.11
C GLY A 151 -44.72 -15.11 -9.99
N ILE A 152 -44.89 -16.04 -9.06
CA ILE A 152 -46.14 -16.83 -8.87
C ILE A 152 -47.42 -15.99 -8.69
N ALA A 153 -47.33 -14.74 -8.28
CA ALA A 153 -48.49 -13.99 -7.78
C ALA A 153 -49.02 -12.88 -8.72
N ARG A 154 -48.30 -12.48 -9.79
CA ARG A 154 -48.55 -11.20 -10.46
C ARG A 154 -49.03 -11.25 -11.93
N MET A 155 -49.19 -12.39 -12.55
CA MET A 155 -49.77 -12.47 -13.92
C MET A 155 -51.31 -12.28 -13.97
N ALA A 156 -51.94 -12.05 -12.83
CA ALA A 156 -53.39 -11.85 -12.77
C ALA A 156 -53.89 -10.52 -13.38
N GLU A 157 -52.96 -9.54 -13.56
CA GLU A 157 -53.36 -8.17 -13.97
C GLU A 157 -53.16 -7.89 -15.46
N ALA A 158 -52.65 -8.85 -16.23
CA ALA A 158 -52.29 -8.63 -17.63
C ALA A 158 -53.28 -9.20 -18.66
N ASP A 159 -54.46 -9.69 -18.26
CA ASP A 159 -55.51 -10.08 -19.23
C ASP A 159 -56.46 -8.89 -19.49
N PRO A 160 -56.38 -8.20 -20.65
CA PRO A 160 -57.13 -6.96 -20.91
C PRO A 160 -58.63 -7.14 -21.03
N GLY A 161 -59.14 -8.40 -20.89
CA GLY A 161 -60.53 -8.75 -21.17
C GLY A 161 -61.48 -8.75 -19.98
N GLN A 162 -61.01 -8.71 -18.71
CA GLN A 162 -61.91 -8.90 -17.54
C GLN A 162 -61.53 -8.05 -16.31
N ALA A 163 -60.84 -6.92 -16.46
CA ALA A 163 -60.52 -6.07 -15.31
C ALA A 163 -61.66 -5.11 -14.99
N ASP A 164 -62.50 -5.46 -14.00
CA ASP A 164 -63.31 -4.50 -13.26
C ASP A 164 -62.35 -3.54 -12.52
N ARG A 165 -62.24 -2.29 -12.99
CA ARG A 165 -61.27 -1.29 -12.55
C ARG A 165 -61.36 -0.91 -11.07
N ASP A 166 -62.44 -1.25 -10.39
CA ASP A 166 -62.66 -0.94 -8.98
C ASP A 166 -62.20 -2.05 -8.03
N SER A 167 -62.05 -3.31 -8.48
CA SER A 167 -61.56 -4.41 -7.66
C SER A 167 -60.03 -4.39 -7.46
N VAL A 168 -59.29 -3.78 -8.40
CA VAL A 168 -57.81 -3.68 -8.35
C VAL A 168 -57.33 -2.69 -7.27
N ARG A 169 -58.12 -1.65 -6.98
CA ARG A 169 -57.76 -0.62 -5.97
C ARG A 169 -57.90 -1.10 -4.53
N THR A 170 -58.78 -2.06 -4.25
CA THR A 170 -59.10 -2.50 -2.88
C THR A 170 -58.22 -3.66 -2.40
N GLN A 171 -57.58 -4.42 -3.30
CA GLN A 171 -56.73 -5.56 -2.95
C GLN A 171 -55.22 -5.21 -2.75
N ILE A 172 -54.80 -3.99 -3.06
CA ILE A 172 -53.41 -3.53 -2.88
C ILE A 172 -52.99 -3.42 -1.40
N GLY A 173 -53.94 -3.43 -0.46
CA GLY A 173 -53.71 -3.21 0.97
C GLY A 173 -53.49 -4.46 1.83
N GLU A 174 -54.01 -5.65 1.48
CA GLU A 174 -54.12 -6.73 2.45
C GLU A 174 -53.36 -8.06 2.14
N VAL A 175 -52.94 -8.34 0.91
CA VAL A 175 -52.48 -9.70 0.57
C VAL A 175 -51.13 -9.81 -0.12
N LEU A 176 -50.55 -8.75 -0.65
CA LEU A 176 -49.31 -8.89 -1.43
C LEU A 176 -48.12 -8.17 -0.79
N GLY A 177 -47.14 -8.93 -0.36
CA GLY A 177 -45.79 -8.61 0.06
C GLY A 177 -45.27 -7.18 -0.19
N THR A 178 -44.27 -6.76 0.54
CA THR A 178 -43.72 -5.39 0.56
C THR A 178 -43.43 -4.88 -0.86
N PRO A 179 -44.17 -3.92 -1.43
CA PRO A 179 -44.03 -3.47 -2.82
C PRO A 179 -42.74 -2.66 -3.06
N ARG A 180 -41.82 -2.67 -2.11
CA ARG A 180 -40.62 -1.83 -2.04
C ARG A 180 -39.59 -2.10 -3.15
N TYR A 181 -39.62 -3.31 -3.73
CA TYR A 181 -38.70 -3.75 -4.78
C TYR A 181 -39.29 -3.70 -6.18
N MET A 182 -40.56 -3.24 -6.33
CA MET A 182 -41.24 -3.11 -7.63
C MET A 182 -40.56 -2.07 -8.51
N SER A 183 -40.59 -2.32 -9.82
CA SER A 183 -40.20 -1.31 -10.82
C SER A 183 -41.26 -0.23 -10.99
N PRO A 184 -40.91 0.98 -11.51
CA PRO A 184 -41.88 2.03 -11.81
C PRO A 184 -43.03 1.56 -12.72
N GLU A 185 -42.72 0.80 -13.77
CA GLU A 185 -43.70 0.25 -14.71
C GLU A 185 -44.63 -0.75 -14.03
N GLN A 186 -44.16 -1.55 -13.08
CA GLN A 186 -45.04 -2.42 -12.26
C GLN A 186 -45.95 -1.58 -11.36
N ALA A 187 -45.40 -0.55 -10.70
CA ALA A 187 -46.19 0.32 -9.83
C ALA A 187 -47.29 1.10 -10.58
N LEU A 188 -47.09 1.33 -11.88
CA LEU A 188 -48.02 2.03 -12.77
C LEU A 188 -48.94 1.09 -13.54
N GLY A 189 -48.83 -0.24 -13.37
CA GLY A 189 -49.63 -1.23 -14.12
C GLY A 189 -49.33 -1.24 -15.62
N GLN A 190 -48.10 -0.87 -16.02
CA GLN A 190 -47.65 -0.85 -17.40
C GLN A 190 -47.11 -2.21 -17.85
N VAL A 191 -46.80 -2.36 -19.14
CA VAL A 191 -46.21 -3.59 -19.67
C VAL A 191 -44.83 -3.82 -19.04
N VAL A 192 -44.62 -5.03 -18.52
CA VAL A 192 -43.42 -5.45 -17.77
C VAL A 192 -42.57 -6.36 -18.63
N ASP A 193 -41.32 -6.02 -18.84
CA ASP A 193 -40.30 -6.85 -19.50
C ASP A 193 -39.16 -7.21 -18.53
N GLY A 194 -38.10 -7.86 -19.02
CA GLY A 194 -36.92 -8.24 -18.22
C GLY A 194 -36.20 -7.06 -17.55
N ARG A 195 -36.35 -5.84 -18.06
CA ARG A 195 -35.73 -4.62 -17.46
C ARG A 195 -36.39 -4.26 -16.13
N SER A 196 -37.58 -4.75 -15.85
CA SER A 196 -38.24 -4.60 -14.54
C SER A 196 -37.50 -5.39 -13.46
N ASP A 197 -37.10 -6.63 -13.77
CA ASP A 197 -36.27 -7.43 -12.85
C ASP A 197 -34.91 -6.76 -12.60
N LEU A 198 -34.30 -6.13 -13.63
CA LEU A 198 -33.06 -5.41 -13.48
C LEU A 198 -33.18 -4.20 -12.54
N PHE A 199 -34.31 -3.47 -12.56
CA PHE A 199 -34.60 -2.43 -11.58
C PHE A 199 -34.65 -3.01 -10.16
N SER A 200 -35.38 -4.13 -9.98
CA SER A 200 -35.46 -4.80 -8.67
C SER A 200 -34.09 -5.28 -8.17
N VAL A 201 -33.22 -5.77 -9.06
CA VAL A 201 -31.82 -6.06 -8.73
C VAL A 201 -31.12 -4.78 -8.25
N GLY A 202 -31.32 -3.62 -8.91
CA GLY A 202 -30.78 -2.34 -8.47
C GLY A 202 -31.22 -1.97 -7.06
N VAL A 203 -32.51 -2.21 -6.70
CA VAL A 203 -33.02 -1.97 -5.35
C VAL A 203 -32.36 -2.90 -4.32
N VAL A 204 -32.21 -4.19 -4.64
CA VAL A 204 -31.53 -5.17 -3.79
C VAL A 204 -30.07 -4.79 -3.58
N LEU A 205 -29.31 -4.48 -4.65
CA LEU A 205 -27.91 -4.11 -4.55
C LEU A 205 -27.73 -2.81 -3.76
N TYR A 206 -28.61 -1.83 -3.93
CA TYR A 206 -28.58 -0.61 -3.13
C TYR A 206 -28.70 -0.92 -1.63
N GLU A 207 -29.66 -1.78 -1.26
CA GLU A 207 -29.87 -2.15 0.13
C GLU A 207 -28.70 -2.98 0.70
N LEU A 208 -28.13 -3.90 -0.10
CA LEU A 208 -26.94 -4.67 0.28
C LEU A 208 -25.70 -3.77 0.53
N ILE A 209 -25.55 -2.67 -0.23
CA ILE A 209 -24.45 -1.73 -0.08
C ILE A 209 -24.66 -0.82 1.13
N THR A 210 -25.86 -0.24 1.25
CA THR A 210 -26.12 0.84 2.21
C THR A 210 -26.65 0.35 3.56
N GLY A 211 -27.21 -0.87 3.62
CA GLY A 211 -27.98 -1.36 4.77
C GLY A 211 -29.35 -0.67 4.92
N HIS A 212 -29.73 0.16 3.97
CA HIS A 212 -30.99 0.93 4.01
C HIS A 212 -31.81 0.70 2.75
N PRO A 213 -33.16 0.65 2.86
CA PRO A 213 -34.01 0.50 1.69
C PRO A 213 -33.90 1.73 0.76
N ALA A 214 -33.87 1.50 -0.55
CA ALA A 214 -33.78 2.56 -1.55
C ALA A 214 -35.02 3.48 -1.53
N PHE A 215 -36.19 2.91 -1.21
CA PHE A 215 -37.48 3.61 -1.13
C PHE A 215 -38.18 3.30 0.20
N ASN A 216 -38.63 4.32 0.91
CA ASN A 216 -39.17 4.19 2.27
C ASN A 216 -40.47 4.95 2.44
N GLY A 217 -41.54 4.44 1.85
CA GLY A 217 -42.92 4.97 2.01
C GLY A 217 -43.69 4.28 3.13
N THR A 218 -44.41 5.04 3.92
CA THR A 218 -45.24 4.51 5.02
C THR A 218 -46.58 3.93 4.55
N THR A 219 -47.01 4.31 3.35
CA THR A 219 -48.23 3.76 2.69
C THR A 219 -47.88 3.25 1.30
N ALA A 220 -48.72 2.36 0.76
CA ALA A 220 -48.53 1.87 -0.61
C ALA A 220 -48.49 3.01 -1.65
N ALA A 221 -49.34 4.02 -1.47
CA ALA A 221 -49.39 5.18 -2.37
C ALA A 221 -48.11 6.04 -2.29
N THR A 222 -47.60 6.34 -1.09
CA THR A 222 -46.38 7.08 -0.92
C THR A 222 -45.17 6.33 -1.45
N LEU A 223 -45.17 5.00 -1.28
CA LEU A 223 -44.11 4.13 -1.81
C LEU A 223 -44.13 4.08 -3.34
N ALA A 224 -45.30 3.94 -3.96
CA ALA A 224 -45.48 3.98 -5.41
C ALA A 224 -45.01 5.33 -5.99
N LEU A 225 -45.31 6.45 -5.32
CA LEU A 225 -44.83 7.79 -5.71
C LEU A 225 -43.27 7.87 -5.66
N GLN A 226 -42.67 7.37 -4.59
CA GLN A 226 -41.22 7.35 -4.48
C GLN A 226 -40.58 6.48 -5.58
N ILE A 227 -41.08 5.29 -5.79
CA ILE A 227 -40.56 4.38 -6.82
C ILE A 227 -40.64 5.01 -8.21
N THR A 228 -41.73 5.75 -8.51
CA THR A 228 -41.95 6.31 -9.85
C THR A 228 -41.29 7.66 -10.08
N GLN A 229 -41.11 8.49 -9.05
CA GLN A 229 -40.69 9.89 -9.22
C GLN A 229 -39.45 10.29 -8.46
N VAL A 230 -39.07 9.60 -7.36
CA VAL A 230 -37.97 10.03 -6.49
C VAL A 230 -36.76 9.14 -6.70
N ASN A 231 -35.59 9.74 -6.87
CA ASN A 231 -34.33 8.98 -6.83
C ASN A 231 -33.95 8.67 -5.36
N PRO A 232 -33.40 7.48 -5.07
CA PRO A 232 -32.91 7.17 -3.73
C PRO A 232 -31.73 8.09 -3.36
N PRO A 233 -31.43 8.22 -2.06
CA PRO A 233 -30.26 8.95 -1.60
C PRO A 233 -28.98 8.45 -2.28
N PRO A 234 -28.04 9.34 -2.65
CA PRO A 234 -26.78 8.94 -3.29
C PRO A 234 -25.98 7.98 -2.41
N ILE A 235 -25.55 6.85 -2.95
CA ILE A 235 -24.72 5.86 -2.24
C ILE A 235 -23.44 6.50 -1.69
N ALA A 236 -22.81 7.43 -2.44
CA ALA A 236 -21.59 8.13 -2.02
C ALA A 236 -21.74 8.90 -0.70
N GLY A 237 -22.97 9.36 -0.37
CA GLY A 237 -23.24 10.04 0.90
C GLY A 237 -23.41 9.10 2.10
N ILE A 238 -23.77 7.84 1.85
CA ILE A 238 -24.02 6.82 2.88
C ILE A 238 -22.80 5.92 3.03
N GLU A 239 -22.23 5.47 1.91
CA GLU A 239 -21.08 4.58 1.84
C GLU A 239 -20.00 5.16 0.91
N PRO A 240 -19.15 6.09 1.40
CA PRO A 240 -18.12 6.75 0.60
C PRO A 240 -17.08 5.78 0.02
N ASP A 241 -16.83 4.65 0.69
CA ASP A 241 -15.85 3.64 0.30
C ASP A 241 -16.37 2.66 -0.77
N CYS A 242 -17.65 2.78 -1.16
CA CYS A 242 -18.21 1.98 -2.24
C CYS A 242 -17.51 2.30 -3.57
N PRO A 243 -17.07 1.29 -4.35
CA PRO A 243 -16.42 1.50 -5.65
C PRO A 243 -17.28 2.34 -6.60
N GLY A 244 -16.64 3.29 -7.30
CA GLY A 244 -17.33 4.22 -8.20
C GLY A 244 -18.10 3.53 -9.31
N GLY A 245 -17.54 2.48 -9.91
CA GLY A 245 -18.23 1.69 -10.93
C GLY A 245 -19.43 0.91 -10.41
N LEU A 246 -19.37 0.38 -9.19
CA LEU A 246 -20.51 -0.27 -8.55
C LEU A 246 -21.65 0.73 -8.27
N ARG A 247 -21.31 1.93 -7.79
CA ARG A 247 -22.30 3.03 -7.62
C ARG A 247 -22.99 3.36 -8.94
N PHE A 248 -22.21 3.56 -10.00
CA PHE A 248 -22.73 3.85 -11.33
C PHE A 248 -23.65 2.74 -11.85
N ILE A 249 -23.30 1.46 -11.66
CA ILE A 249 -24.14 0.31 -12.06
C ILE A 249 -25.49 0.36 -11.34
N VAL A 250 -25.49 0.59 -10.02
CA VAL A 250 -26.73 0.66 -9.23
C VAL A 250 -27.58 1.87 -9.63
N GLU A 251 -26.99 3.02 -9.83
CA GLU A 251 -27.70 4.23 -10.29
C GLU A 251 -28.34 4.03 -11.68
N LYS A 252 -27.63 3.38 -12.62
CA LYS A 252 -28.16 3.03 -13.94
C LYS A 252 -29.32 2.05 -13.85
N LEU A 253 -29.24 1.04 -12.96
CA LEU A 253 -30.35 0.09 -12.71
C LEU A 253 -31.60 0.79 -12.17
N LEU A 254 -31.43 1.78 -11.28
CA LEU A 254 -32.51 2.52 -10.63
C LEU A 254 -33.10 3.65 -11.50
N ALA A 255 -32.68 3.77 -12.76
CA ALA A 255 -33.27 4.71 -13.69
C ALA A 255 -34.79 4.45 -13.86
N LYS A 256 -35.57 5.54 -13.80
CA LYS A 256 -37.07 5.41 -13.83
C LYS A 256 -37.57 4.93 -15.16
N ARG A 257 -36.96 5.33 -16.27
CA ARG A 257 -37.30 4.88 -17.63
C ARG A 257 -36.53 3.60 -17.96
N PRO A 258 -37.19 2.52 -18.38
CA PRO A 258 -36.56 1.24 -18.73
C PRO A 258 -35.44 1.37 -19.79
N GLU A 259 -35.60 2.30 -20.76
CA GLU A 259 -34.66 2.50 -21.85
C GLU A 259 -33.29 3.09 -21.37
N ARG A 260 -33.26 3.67 -20.18
CA ARG A 260 -32.03 4.21 -19.56
C ARG A 260 -31.29 3.19 -18.71
N ARG A 261 -31.87 2.01 -18.47
CA ARG A 261 -31.26 0.89 -17.75
C ARG A 261 -30.33 0.10 -18.68
N PHE A 262 -29.79 -1.00 -18.19
CA PHE A 262 -29.15 -2.01 -19.04
C PHE A 262 -30.19 -2.64 -19.95
N ALA A 263 -29.81 -2.97 -21.18
CA ALA A 263 -30.70 -3.55 -22.17
C ALA A 263 -31.18 -4.94 -21.74
N ASP A 264 -30.28 -5.73 -21.14
CA ASP A 264 -30.55 -7.08 -20.68
C ASP A 264 -29.62 -7.48 -19.51
N GLY A 265 -29.88 -8.67 -18.95
CA GLY A 265 -29.07 -9.22 -17.86
C GLY A 265 -27.64 -9.53 -18.28
N ALA A 266 -27.37 -9.82 -19.56
CA ALA A 266 -26.02 -10.09 -20.04
C ALA A 266 -25.16 -8.82 -20.09
N GLU A 267 -25.74 -7.69 -20.47
CA GLU A 267 -25.04 -6.38 -20.41
C GLU A 267 -24.69 -6.03 -18.95
N LEU A 268 -25.63 -6.23 -18.03
CA LEU A 268 -25.40 -6.03 -16.61
C LEU A 268 -24.31 -6.96 -16.06
N ALA A 269 -24.35 -8.25 -16.38
CA ALA A 269 -23.34 -9.21 -15.94
C ALA A 269 -21.93 -8.80 -16.39
N ARG A 270 -21.77 -8.41 -17.67
CA ARG A 270 -20.50 -7.90 -18.19
C ARG A 270 -20.01 -6.61 -17.50
N ALA A 271 -20.94 -5.74 -17.09
CA ALA A 271 -20.59 -4.53 -16.36
C ALA A 271 -20.09 -4.86 -14.95
N LEU A 272 -20.77 -5.74 -14.24
CA LEU A 272 -20.38 -6.22 -12.90
C LEU A 272 -19.05 -7.00 -12.91
N GLU A 273 -18.84 -7.87 -13.90
CA GLU A 273 -17.55 -8.58 -14.07
C GLU A 273 -16.39 -7.63 -14.30
N ARG A 274 -16.57 -6.59 -15.12
CA ARG A 274 -15.52 -5.56 -15.32
C ARG A 274 -15.21 -4.84 -14.03
N GLU A 275 -16.24 -4.47 -13.27
CA GLU A 275 -16.05 -3.80 -11.99
C GLU A 275 -15.39 -4.71 -10.95
N THR A 276 -15.74 -5.99 -10.91
CA THR A 276 -15.08 -7.00 -10.05
C THR A 276 -13.59 -7.06 -10.33
N LYS A 277 -13.20 -7.17 -11.62
CA LYS A 277 -11.78 -7.17 -12.00
C LYS A 277 -11.05 -5.87 -11.63
N ALA A 278 -11.73 -4.72 -11.81
CA ALA A 278 -11.18 -3.42 -11.43
C ALA A 278 -11.00 -3.31 -9.90
N TYR A 279 -11.98 -3.76 -9.14
CA TYR A 279 -11.94 -3.78 -7.68
C TYR A 279 -10.82 -4.70 -7.16
N GLU A 280 -10.71 -5.92 -7.69
CA GLU A 280 -9.65 -6.87 -7.34
C GLU A 280 -8.25 -6.30 -7.65
N ALA A 281 -8.09 -5.65 -8.81
CA ALA A 281 -6.83 -5.00 -9.18
C ALA A 281 -6.44 -3.88 -8.20
N VAL A 282 -7.41 -3.07 -7.73
CA VAL A 282 -7.19 -2.03 -6.73
C VAL A 282 -6.82 -2.64 -5.38
N GLN A 283 -7.50 -3.70 -4.96
CA GLN A 283 -7.20 -4.40 -3.70
C GLN A 283 -5.82 -5.06 -3.73
N ALA A 284 -5.46 -5.70 -4.85
CA ALA A 284 -4.13 -6.28 -5.05
C ALA A 284 -3.02 -5.20 -5.02
N ASP A 285 -3.25 -4.03 -5.65
CA ASP A 285 -2.33 -2.88 -5.61
C ASP A 285 -2.20 -2.31 -4.18
N MET A 286 -3.29 -2.24 -3.41
CA MET A 286 -3.25 -1.82 -2.00
C MET A 286 -2.49 -2.83 -1.12
N ALA A 287 -2.70 -4.12 -1.31
CA ALA A 287 -1.98 -5.17 -0.60
C ALA A 287 -0.47 -5.19 -0.95
N ALA A 288 -0.13 -4.96 -2.22
CA ALA A 288 1.24 -4.80 -2.67
C ALA A 288 1.89 -3.53 -2.10
N ARG A 289 1.12 -2.46 -1.88
CA ARG A 289 1.61 -1.19 -1.30
C ARG A 289 1.90 -1.27 0.19
N ALA A 290 1.31 -2.17 0.95
CA ALA A 290 1.67 -2.41 2.35
C ALA A 290 3.14 -2.83 2.51
N ARG A 291 3.79 -3.35 1.43
CA ARG A 291 5.22 -3.66 1.33
C ARG A 291 6.04 -2.62 0.55
N TYR A 292 5.41 -1.54 0.09
CA TYR A 292 6.07 -0.57 -0.79
C TYR A 292 6.72 0.54 0.03
N ILE A 293 8.06 0.59 0.03
CA ILE A 293 8.79 1.74 0.56
C ILE A 293 8.58 2.92 -0.39
N PRO A 294 7.98 4.03 0.09
CA PRO A 294 7.72 5.19 -0.75
C PRO A 294 9.00 5.70 -1.44
N LEU A 295 8.89 6.16 -2.68
CA LEU A 295 10.03 6.69 -3.46
C LEU A 295 10.80 7.76 -2.68
N GLN A 296 10.10 8.60 -1.93
CA GLN A 296 10.67 9.59 -1.02
C GLN A 296 11.62 8.95 -0.01
N ALA A 297 11.20 7.88 0.65
CA ALA A 297 12.02 7.18 1.65
C ALA A 297 13.21 6.47 1.01
N ARG A 298 13.05 5.89 -0.20
CA ARG A 298 14.16 5.25 -0.95
C ARG A 298 15.24 6.25 -1.33
N ILE A 299 14.88 7.41 -1.87
CA ILE A 299 15.83 8.46 -2.26
C ILE A 299 16.56 8.96 -1.01
N THR A 300 15.83 9.29 0.07
CA THR A 300 16.43 9.77 1.32
C THR A 300 17.38 8.73 1.92
N LEU A 301 16.96 7.46 2.01
CA LEU A 301 17.78 6.38 2.54
C LEU A 301 19.05 6.15 1.71
N ALA A 302 18.94 6.16 0.38
CA ALA A 302 20.08 6.00 -0.52
C ALA A 302 21.09 7.15 -0.33
N MET A 303 20.63 8.40 -0.26
CA MET A 303 21.48 9.56 -0.04
C MET A 303 22.18 9.51 1.33
N VAL A 304 21.44 9.16 2.38
CA VAL A 304 21.99 8.98 3.73
C VAL A 304 23.05 7.87 3.75
N LEU A 305 22.77 6.72 3.12
CA LEU A 305 23.69 5.59 3.07
C LEU A 305 25.00 5.96 2.33
N VAL A 306 24.88 6.57 1.14
CA VAL A 306 26.06 6.98 0.35
C VAL A 306 26.90 8.00 1.12
N THR A 307 26.24 8.99 1.74
CA THR A 307 26.93 10.00 2.56
C THR A 307 27.62 9.37 3.77
N ALA A 308 26.94 8.45 4.48
CA ALA A 308 27.52 7.77 5.63
C ALA A 308 28.74 6.92 5.26
N LEU A 309 28.67 6.17 4.15
CA LEU A 309 29.81 5.38 3.64
C LEU A 309 30.99 6.27 3.23
N ALA A 310 30.73 7.36 2.51
CA ALA A 310 31.77 8.30 2.10
C ALA A 310 32.45 8.96 3.31
N LEU A 311 31.66 9.38 4.31
CA LEU A 311 32.18 9.93 5.56
C LEU A 311 32.98 8.91 6.36
N ALA A 312 32.47 7.68 6.50
CA ALA A 312 33.17 6.61 7.22
C ALA A 312 34.58 6.34 6.59
N ALA A 313 34.62 6.24 5.25
CA ALA A 313 35.89 6.08 4.54
C ALA A 313 36.84 7.30 4.72
N SER A 314 36.26 8.51 4.62
CA SER A 314 37.05 9.77 4.81
C SER A 314 37.57 9.90 6.23
N ILE A 315 36.73 9.70 7.24
CA ILE A 315 37.12 9.79 8.66
C ILE A 315 38.17 8.71 8.96
N GLY A 316 38.00 7.48 8.49
CA GLY A 316 38.98 6.41 8.67
C GLY A 316 40.34 6.77 8.09
N THR A 317 40.40 7.31 6.87
CA THR A 317 41.67 7.73 6.24
C THR A 317 42.31 8.92 6.94
N VAL A 318 41.53 9.88 7.40
CA VAL A 318 42.04 11.05 8.14
C VAL A 318 42.62 10.61 9.49
N LEU A 319 41.89 9.80 10.26
CA LEU A 319 42.36 9.31 11.56
C LEU A 319 43.63 8.48 11.43
N ASP A 320 43.72 7.58 10.45
CA ASP A 320 44.89 6.76 10.20
C ASP A 320 46.13 7.63 9.82
N ARG A 321 45.93 8.62 8.96
CA ARG A 321 47.02 9.57 8.61
C ARG A 321 47.46 10.41 9.81
N GLN A 322 46.51 10.90 10.60
CA GLN A 322 46.78 11.69 11.79
C GLN A 322 47.54 10.86 12.82
N TYR A 323 47.07 9.63 13.10
CA TYR A 323 47.74 8.72 14.04
C TYR A 323 49.20 8.46 13.62
N ARG A 324 49.46 8.10 12.34
CA ARG A 324 50.81 7.89 11.80
C ARG A 324 51.69 9.14 11.82
N ALA A 325 51.09 10.33 11.66
CA ALA A 325 51.85 11.57 11.77
C ALA A 325 52.26 11.86 13.21
N MET A 326 51.36 11.67 14.17
CA MET A 326 51.64 11.86 15.60
C MET A 326 52.64 10.81 16.11
N GLU A 327 52.51 9.56 15.68
CA GLU A 327 53.47 8.50 16.01
C GLU A 327 54.88 8.84 15.51
N ARG A 328 55.04 9.28 14.26
CA ARG A 328 56.32 9.72 13.72
C ARG A 328 56.90 10.90 14.49
N MET A 329 56.06 11.85 14.91
CA MET A 329 56.51 13.00 15.72
C MET A 329 56.99 12.53 17.10
N ALA A 330 56.28 11.61 17.75
CA ALA A 330 56.72 11.06 19.03
C ALA A 330 58.01 10.24 18.93
N LEU A 331 58.17 9.44 17.87
CA LEU A 331 59.41 8.70 17.60
C LEU A 331 60.60 9.65 17.34
N SER A 332 60.38 10.71 16.58
CA SER A 332 61.40 11.72 16.32
C SER A 332 61.79 12.49 17.59
N SER A 333 60.78 12.95 18.37
CA SER A 333 61.02 13.67 19.63
C SER A 333 61.73 12.80 20.65
N GLY A 334 61.27 11.57 20.85
CA GLY A 334 61.92 10.64 21.77
C GLY A 334 63.35 10.26 21.37
N SER A 335 63.61 10.08 20.07
CA SER A 335 64.96 9.84 19.56
C SER A 335 65.87 11.03 19.81
N SER A 336 65.34 12.25 19.62
CA SER A 336 66.12 13.49 19.90
C SER A 336 66.48 13.64 21.39
N ILE A 337 65.53 13.35 22.29
CA ILE A 337 65.74 13.36 23.74
C ILE A 337 66.80 12.32 24.11
N ALA A 338 66.67 11.07 23.65
CA ALA A 338 67.60 10.00 23.92
C ALA A 338 69.03 10.35 23.43
N SER A 339 69.14 10.91 22.22
CA SER A 339 70.46 11.37 21.67
C SER A 339 71.07 12.52 22.45
N PHE A 340 70.23 13.50 22.84
CA PHE A 340 70.65 14.62 23.65
C PHE A 340 71.22 14.20 25.01
N VAL A 341 70.45 13.27 25.65
CA VAL A 341 70.87 12.74 26.95
C VAL A 341 72.18 11.91 26.83
N ALA A 342 72.27 11.07 25.77
CA ALA A 342 73.44 10.26 25.52
C ALA A 342 74.67 11.11 25.26
N SER A 343 74.55 12.21 24.51
CA SER A 343 75.62 13.12 24.23
C SER A 343 76.16 13.83 25.50
N ASN A 344 75.23 14.26 26.37
CA ASN A 344 75.61 14.90 27.64
C ASN A 344 76.20 13.92 28.67
N ALA A 345 75.82 12.64 28.61
CA ALA A 345 76.34 11.58 29.45
C ALA A 345 77.74 11.07 28.96
N ALA A 346 78.12 11.36 27.71
CA ALA A 346 79.31 10.77 27.09
C ALA A 346 80.62 11.16 27.80
N LEU A 347 80.84 12.44 28.01
CA LEU A 347 82.07 12.91 28.63
C LEU A 347 82.23 12.43 30.08
N PRO A 348 81.23 12.55 30.98
CA PRO A 348 81.31 11.99 32.33
C PRO A 348 81.53 10.47 32.35
N SER A 349 80.95 9.75 31.34
CA SER A 349 81.14 8.31 31.24
C SER A 349 82.54 7.91 30.87
N VAL A 350 83.21 8.67 30.02
CA VAL A 350 84.59 8.48 29.62
C VAL A 350 85.54 8.77 30.80
N GLU A 351 85.30 9.88 31.47
CA GLU A 351 86.07 10.28 32.64
C GLU A 351 86.00 9.21 33.75
N ASN A 352 84.85 8.77 34.07
CA ASN A 352 84.65 7.71 35.06
C ASN A 352 85.20 6.34 34.60
N ALA A 353 85.17 6.01 33.32
CA ALA A 353 85.75 4.76 32.82
C ALA A 353 87.31 4.77 32.89
N ALA A 354 87.90 5.90 32.90
CA ALA A 354 89.40 6.08 33.05
C ALA A 354 89.84 6.05 34.51
N MET A 355 88.89 6.17 35.49
CA MET A 355 89.17 6.23 36.91
C MET A 355 89.08 4.88 37.59
N PRO A 356 89.89 4.62 38.67
CA PRO A 356 89.63 3.43 39.51
C PRO A 356 88.24 3.43 40.10
N PRO A 357 87.63 2.27 40.37
CA PRO A 357 86.22 2.19 40.81
C PRO A 357 85.88 3.04 42.03
N GLU A 358 86.86 3.22 42.96
CA GLU A 358 86.68 4.01 44.18
C GLU A 358 86.70 5.54 43.94
N ALA A 359 87.20 6.00 42.80
CA ALA A 359 87.29 7.40 42.45
C ALA A 359 86.23 7.87 41.45
N ARG A 360 85.32 6.97 41.02
CA ARG A 360 84.27 7.27 40.04
C ARG A 360 83.18 8.12 40.67
N ASP A 361 82.92 9.30 40.04
CA ASP A 361 81.79 10.15 40.44
C ASP A 361 80.74 10.19 39.38
N TRP A 362 79.61 9.54 39.65
CA TRP A 362 78.44 9.48 38.79
C TRP A 362 77.36 10.53 39.16
N MET A 363 77.59 11.36 40.19
CA MET A 363 76.60 12.36 40.62
C MET A 363 76.21 13.36 39.52
N PRO A 364 77.15 13.83 38.66
CA PRO A 364 76.75 14.73 37.55
C PRO A 364 75.79 14.08 36.57
N VAL A 365 76.00 12.81 36.21
CA VAL A 365 75.14 12.06 35.33
C VAL A 365 73.78 11.85 35.97
N GLN A 366 73.72 11.44 37.25
CA GLN A 366 72.52 11.27 38.02
C GLN A 366 71.70 12.58 38.13
N ALA A 367 72.39 13.72 38.40
CA ALA A 367 71.72 15.00 38.48
C ALA A 367 71.09 15.41 37.14
N PHE A 368 71.83 15.16 36.04
CA PHE A 368 71.33 15.42 34.69
C PHE A 368 70.12 14.55 34.34
N ILE A 369 70.19 13.25 34.59
CA ILE A 369 69.05 12.33 34.35
C ILE A 369 67.86 12.73 35.20
N ALA A 370 68.03 13.05 36.48
CA ALA A 370 67.00 13.53 37.36
C ALA A 370 66.32 14.85 36.89
N ALA A 371 67.12 15.72 36.21
CA ALA A 371 66.58 16.93 35.61
C ALA A 371 65.83 16.65 34.32
N ALA A 372 66.40 15.80 33.46
CA ALA A 372 65.71 15.40 32.17
C ALA A 372 64.47 14.59 32.40
N ALA A 373 64.42 13.79 33.44
CA ALA A 373 63.21 12.99 33.80
C ALA A 373 62.07 13.83 34.39
N LYS A 374 62.19 15.15 34.54
CA LYS A 374 61.11 16.05 34.93
C LYS A 374 60.17 16.40 33.78
N ASP A 375 60.54 16.08 32.55
CA ASP A 375 59.69 16.23 31.39
C ASP A 375 58.48 15.30 31.53
N GLU A 376 57.24 15.83 31.40
CA GLU A 376 56.01 15.09 31.58
C GLU A 376 55.84 13.92 30.60
N SER A 377 56.49 14.04 29.41
CA SER A 377 56.47 13.00 28.39
C SER A 377 57.36 11.80 28.75
N VAL A 378 58.40 12.01 29.59
CA VAL A 378 59.34 10.97 30.01
C VAL A 378 58.83 10.23 31.24
N ARG A 379 58.64 8.93 31.15
CA ARG A 379 58.15 8.08 32.27
C ARG A 379 59.32 7.57 33.11
N TRP A 380 60.32 7.06 32.47
CA TRP A 380 61.58 6.72 33.15
C TRP A 380 62.78 6.85 32.21
N MET A 381 63.89 7.02 32.83
CA MET A 381 65.17 7.15 32.16
C MET A 381 66.21 6.41 32.95
N THR A 382 67.07 5.63 32.26
CA THR A 382 68.11 4.84 32.88
C THR A 382 69.35 4.93 32.04
N MET A 383 70.48 5.16 32.73
CA MET A 383 71.82 5.12 32.13
C MET A 383 72.57 3.91 32.69
N VAL A 384 73.07 3.07 31.81
CA VAL A 384 73.87 1.87 32.11
C VAL A 384 75.29 2.08 31.61
N ASP A 385 76.28 1.78 32.44
CA ASP A 385 77.68 1.87 32.06
C ASP A 385 78.19 0.70 31.21
N SER A 386 79.49 0.69 30.82
CA SER A 386 80.09 -0.41 30.06
C SER A 386 80.19 -1.75 30.85
N GLU A 387 80.07 -1.72 32.17
CA GLU A 387 80.07 -2.88 33.06
C GLU A 387 78.71 -3.45 33.30
N GLY A 388 77.62 -2.86 32.69
CA GLY A 388 76.26 -3.25 32.82
C GLY A 388 75.61 -2.83 34.14
N ILE A 389 76.16 -1.79 34.81
CA ILE A 389 75.62 -1.29 36.08
C ILE A 389 74.85 0.01 35.85
N ILE A 390 73.71 0.18 36.52
CA ILE A 390 72.89 1.38 36.46
C ILE A 390 73.60 2.50 37.24
N ARG A 391 74.03 3.58 36.53
CA ARG A 391 74.75 4.71 37.12
C ARG A 391 73.94 6.00 37.20
N GLY A 392 72.83 6.06 36.45
CA GLY A 392 71.86 7.10 36.55
C GLY A 392 70.47 6.58 36.30
N ALA A 393 69.48 6.99 37.07
CA ALA A 393 68.11 6.55 36.93
C ALA A 393 67.09 7.57 37.46
N SER A 394 65.89 7.64 36.83
CA SER A 394 64.78 8.41 37.35
C SER A 394 64.36 7.87 38.74
N ASP A 395 64.32 6.54 38.94
CA ASP A 395 64.16 5.92 40.24
C ASP A 395 65.53 5.63 40.90
N ARG A 396 65.87 6.40 41.94
CA ARG A 396 67.14 6.29 42.68
C ARG A 396 67.35 4.88 43.29
N LYS A 397 66.31 4.08 43.47
CA LYS A 397 66.45 2.73 44.02
C LYS A 397 67.15 1.75 43.09
N LEU A 398 67.24 2.07 41.81
CA LEU A 398 67.89 1.25 40.79
C LEU A 398 69.43 1.54 40.70
N LEU A 399 69.90 2.61 41.28
CA LEU A 399 71.32 2.99 41.24
C LEU A 399 72.23 1.91 41.83
N GLY A 400 73.30 1.58 41.11
CA GLY A 400 74.27 0.56 41.51
C GLY A 400 73.85 -0.88 41.31
N ARG A 401 72.64 -1.11 40.80
CA ARG A 401 72.19 -2.47 40.50
C ARG A 401 72.64 -2.90 39.10
N PRO A 402 72.86 -4.21 38.88
CA PRO A 402 73.07 -4.74 37.54
C PRO A 402 71.85 -4.55 36.67
N TYR A 403 72.05 -4.05 35.49
CA TYR A 403 70.92 -3.88 34.50
C TYR A 403 70.62 -5.21 33.85
N ARG A 404 69.32 -5.52 33.76
CA ARG A 404 68.80 -6.65 33.01
C ARG A 404 67.92 -6.15 31.87
N PRO A 405 68.35 -6.31 30.61
CA PRO A 405 67.52 -5.92 29.49
C PRO A 405 66.24 -6.74 29.46
N PRO A 406 65.07 -6.16 29.24
CA PRO A 406 63.84 -6.90 29.05
C PRO A 406 63.95 -7.82 27.83
N LEU A 407 63.37 -9.01 27.94
CA LEU A 407 63.39 -10.03 26.91
C LEU A 407 62.06 -9.96 26.09
N GLY A 408 62.15 -10.06 24.76
CA GLY A 408 60.99 -10.23 23.88
C GLY A 408 60.31 -8.97 23.34
N GLU A 409 60.93 -7.80 23.53
CA GLU A 409 60.36 -6.56 22.98
C GLU A 409 60.58 -6.44 21.47
N ALA A 410 59.51 -6.09 20.74
CA ALA A 410 59.57 -5.90 19.28
C ALA A 410 60.18 -4.55 18.92
N VAL A 411 61.19 -4.55 18.06
CA VAL A 411 61.77 -3.32 17.50
C VAL A 411 60.80 -2.72 16.51
N VAL A 412 60.32 -1.51 16.80
CA VAL A 412 59.36 -0.78 15.95
C VAL A 412 60.06 0.17 14.99
N TYR A 413 61.14 0.77 15.43
CA TYR A 413 61.85 1.79 14.66
C TYR A 413 63.32 1.80 14.97
N ARG A 414 64.17 2.12 13.95
CA ARG A 414 65.61 2.34 14.14
C ARG A 414 66.04 3.59 13.37
N SER A 415 66.66 4.53 14.03
CA SER A 415 67.15 5.76 13.42
C SER A 415 68.61 6.00 13.88
N GLY A 416 69.57 5.83 12.98
CA GLY A 416 70.96 5.87 13.31
C GLY A 416 71.34 4.87 14.40
N GLU A 417 71.82 5.32 15.53
CA GLU A 417 72.24 4.53 16.68
C GLU A 417 71.06 4.24 17.65
N VAL A 418 69.88 4.90 17.48
CA VAL A 418 68.74 4.73 18.37
C VAL A 418 67.92 3.55 17.94
N THR A 419 67.62 2.64 18.88
CA THR A 419 66.68 1.58 18.68
C THR A 419 65.43 1.87 19.51
N VAL A 420 64.25 1.75 18.90
CA VAL A 420 62.95 1.99 19.57
C VAL A 420 62.15 0.69 19.61
N THR A 421 61.68 0.35 20.79
CA THR A 421 60.83 -0.83 21.05
C THR A 421 59.52 -0.40 21.64
N ASP A 422 58.45 -1.15 21.30
CA ASP A 422 57.17 -1.04 21.99
C ASP A 422 57.24 -1.75 23.33
N ILE A 423 56.76 -1.06 24.36
CA ILE A 423 56.75 -1.58 25.74
C ILE A 423 55.40 -1.38 26.40
N GLU A 424 55.11 -2.23 27.34
CA GLU A 424 54.08 -2.00 28.34
C GLU A 424 54.75 -1.41 29.59
N LEU A 425 54.27 -0.25 30.02
CA LEU A 425 54.77 0.44 31.22
C LEU A 425 54.21 -0.23 32.49
N ASP A 426 54.85 0.01 33.64
CA ASP A 426 54.46 -0.56 34.94
C ASP A 426 52.98 -0.25 35.35
N ASP A 427 52.39 0.76 34.76
CA ASP A 427 51.00 1.17 34.98
C ASP A 427 50.02 0.57 33.94
N GLY A 428 50.47 -0.41 33.13
CA GLY A 428 49.67 -1.10 32.11
C GLY A 428 49.42 -0.25 30.86
N ARG A 429 50.06 0.88 30.69
CA ARG A 429 49.94 1.72 29.50
C ARG A 429 50.99 1.37 28.46
N GLU A 430 50.68 1.58 27.21
CA GLU A 430 51.65 1.44 26.13
C GLU A 430 52.63 2.62 26.09
N GLY A 431 53.89 2.33 25.74
CA GLY A 431 54.94 3.31 25.61
C GLY A 431 55.99 2.92 24.57
N PHE A 432 56.85 3.86 24.26
CA PHE A 432 58.06 3.62 23.47
C PHE A 432 59.28 3.64 24.37
N ARG A 433 60.18 2.65 24.19
CA ARG A 433 61.51 2.67 24.79
C ARG A 433 62.52 3.01 23.72
N PHE A 434 63.26 4.07 23.97
CA PHE A 434 64.36 4.53 23.13
C PHE A 434 65.69 4.11 23.78
N VAL A 435 66.44 3.29 23.08
CA VAL A 435 67.75 2.79 23.52
C VAL A 435 68.85 3.44 22.66
N HIS A 436 69.71 4.23 23.27
CA HIS A 436 70.80 4.92 22.59
C HIS A 436 72.14 4.56 23.22
N PRO A 437 73.15 4.07 22.44
CA PRO A 437 74.49 3.86 22.99
C PRO A 437 75.16 5.18 23.31
N ILE A 438 75.96 5.24 24.41
CA ILE A 438 76.79 6.33 24.77
C ILE A 438 78.14 6.16 24.05
N LEU A 439 78.39 6.97 23.01
CA LEU A 439 79.53 6.85 22.18
C LEU A 439 80.46 8.07 22.38
N TYR A 440 81.75 7.79 22.49
CA TYR A 440 82.81 8.83 22.46
C TYR A 440 83.98 8.31 21.65
N ALA A 441 84.43 9.11 20.67
CA ALA A 441 85.49 8.73 19.74
C ALA A 441 85.32 7.32 19.13
N GLY A 442 84.07 6.95 18.80
CA GLY A 442 83.71 5.65 18.18
C GLY A 442 83.72 4.46 19.14
N ARG A 443 83.95 4.64 20.44
CA ARG A 443 83.83 3.56 21.46
C ARG A 443 82.60 3.73 22.30
N ARG A 444 81.97 2.59 22.66
CA ARG A 444 80.78 2.55 23.50
C ARG A 444 81.15 2.52 24.98
N PHE A 445 80.61 3.46 25.76
CA PHE A 445 80.83 3.62 27.20
C PHE A 445 79.62 3.32 28.05
N GLY A 446 78.53 3.01 27.40
CA GLY A 446 77.28 2.67 28.08
C GLY A 446 76.04 2.74 27.17
N THR A 447 74.90 2.83 27.76
CA THR A 447 73.62 2.93 27.06
C THR A 447 72.64 3.79 27.85
N ILE A 448 71.91 4.68 27.16
CA ILE A 448 70.80 5.43 27.72
C ILE A 448 69.50 4.76 27.25
N GLU A 449 68.57 4.58 28.16
CA GLU A 449 67.22 4.19 27.89
C GLU A 449 66.26 5.26 28.36
N VAL A 450 65.33 5.64 27.48
CA VAL A 450 64.29 6.63 27.76
C VAL A 450 62.93 6.01 27.40
N SER A 451 62.01 6.01 28.32
CA SER A 451 60.63 5.55 28.07
C SER A 451 59.67 6.72 28.03
N ILE A 452 58.86 6.77 26.97
CA ILE A 452 57.86 7.80 26.72
C ILE A 452 56.49 7.12 26.63
N SER A 453 55.49 7.66 27.33
CA SER A 453 54.14 7.16 27.30
C SER A 453 53.41 7.52 26.01
N LYS A 454 52.64 6.59 25.46
CA LYS A 454 51.69 6.84 24.34
C LYS A 454 50.36 7.48 24.79
N SER A 455 50.18 7.75 26.10
CA SER A 455 48.91 8.24 26.64
C SER A 455 48.43 9.56 26.03
N GLU A 456 49.35 10.49 25.77
CA GLU A 456 49.02 11.78 25.12
C GLU A 456 48.57 11.58 23.68
N LEU A 457 49.25 10.68 22.95
CA LEU A 457 48.87 10.29 21.60
C LEU A 457 47.46 9.68 21.56
N GLN A 458 47.18 8.76 22.48
CA GLN A 458 45.88 8.08 22.59
C GLN A 458 44.79 9.07 22.98
N THR A 459 45.04 9.99 23.90
CA THR A 459 44.07 11.01 24.33
C THR A 459 43.77 11.99 23.19
N ALA A 460 44.78 12.49 22.48
CA ALA A 460 44.60 13.36 21.33
C ALA A 460 43.86 12.65 20.18
N ALA A 461 44.20 11.37 19.91
CA ALA A 461 43.52 10.57 18.93
C ALA A 461 42.03 10.30 19.30
N ALA A 462 41.75 10.04 20.59
CA ALA A 462 40.40 9.84 21.08
C ALA A 462 39.55 11.12 20.94
N THR A 463 40.09 12.26 21.28
CA THR A 463 39.40 13.56 21.14
C THR A 463 39.14 13.88 19.67
N SER A 464 40.12 13.72 18.79
CA SER A 464 39.95 13.92 17.34
C SER A 464 38.89 12.97 16.77
N ARG A 465 38.90 11.70 17.19
CA ARG A 465 37.93 10.70 16.77
C ARG A 465 36.49 11.09 17.17
N SER A 466 36.27 11.50 18.42
CA SER A 466 34.95 11.91 18.90
C SER A 466 34.41 13.14 18.16
N LEU A 467 35.27 14.14 17.91
CA LEU A 467 34.89 15.35 17.14
C LEU A 467 34.54 15.03 15.69
N LEU A 468 35.33 14.17 15.01
CA LEU A 468 35.06 13.77 13.62
C LEU A 468 33.79 12.96 13.50
N TYR A 469 33.50 12.05 14.43
CA TYR A 469 32.24 11.31 14.43
C TYR A 469 31.06 12.22 14.73
N ALA A 470 31.17 13.15 15.66
CA ALA A 470 30.10 14.13 15.93
C ALA A 470 29.82 15.01 14.70
N LEU A 471 30.86 15.50 14.04
CA LEU A 471 30.73 16.27 12.79
C LEU A 471 30.09 15.42 11.68
N GLY A 472 30.55 14.17 11.52
CA GLY A 472 30.00 13.24 10.56
C GLY A 472 28.52 12.98 10.79
N LEU A 473 28.08 12.80 12.03
CA LEU A 473 26.68 12.63 12.39
C LEU A 473 25.84 13.87 11.99
N ILE A 474 26.36 15.06 12.29
CA ILE A 474 25.68 16.31 11.91
C ILE A 474 25.51 16.40 10.39
N VAL A 475 26.54 16.10 9.63
CA VAL A 475 26.48 16.12 8.15
C VAL A 475 25.45 15.13 7.63
N VAL A 476 25.40 13.90 8.17
CA VAL A 476 24.40 12.87 7.79
C VAL A 476 22.98 13.34 8.09
N LEU A 477 22.74 13.96 9.25
CA LEU A 477 21.43 14.48 9.63
C LEU A 477 21.01 15.65 8.71
N VAL A 478 21.92 16.57 8.40
CA VAL A 478 21.64 17.71 7.50
C VAL A 478 21.33 17.22 6.09
N VAL A 479 22.16 16.33 5.54
CA VAL A 479 21.94 15.75 4.19
C VAL A 479 20.63 14.96 4.17
N GLY A 480 20.33 14.19 5.21
CA GLY A 480 19.07 13.46 5.36
C GLY A 480 17.85 14.39 5.36
N GLY A 481 17.92 15.48 6.13
CA GLY A 481 16.85 16.50 6.20
C GLY A 481 16.62 17.22 4.86
N ILE A 482 17.71 17.64 4.21
CA ILE A 482 17.65 18.27 2.88
C ILE A 482 17.08 17.28 1.85
N SER A 483 17.61 16.06 1.79
CA SER A 483 17.15 15.02 0.87
C SER A 483 15.67 14.67 1.08
N PHE A 484 15.24 14.56 2.34
CA PHE A 484 13.83 14.32 2.69
C PHE A 484 12.93 15.47 2.18
N THR A 485 13.36 16.72 2.37
CA THR A 485 12.61 17.90 1.95
C THR A 485 12.51 17.98 0.42
N VAL A 486 13.61 17.79 -0.29
CA VAL A 486 13.66 17.77 -1.76
C VAL A 486 12.81 16.63 -2.31
N ALA A 487 12.95 15.42 -1.78
CA ALA A 487 12.13 14.28 -2.18
C ALA A 487 10.63 14.54 -1.95
N ARG A 488 10.26 15.21 -0.86
CA ARG A 488 8.88 15.61 -0.57
C ARG A 488 8.35 16.63 -1.58
N LEU A 489 9.17 17.60 -1.97
CA LEU A 489 8.80 18.63 -2.96
C LEU A 489 8.58 18.03 -4.36
N LEU A 490 9.37 17.01 -4.74
CA LEU A 490 9.26 16.33 -6.03
C LEU A 490 8.10 15.31 -6.07
N VAL A 491 7.89 14.57 -5.00
CA VAL A 491 6.88 13.48 -4.98
C VAL A 491 5.45 14.01 -4.79
N ARG A 492 5.26 15.13 -4.08
CA ARG A 492 3.91 15.70 -3.85
C ARG A 492 3.15 16.05 -5.13
N PRO A 493 3.71 16.78 -6.11
CA PRO A 493 3.05 17.07 -7.37
C PRO A 493 2.66 15.81 -8.14
N VAL A 494 3.56 14.83 -8.21
CA VAL A 494 3.31 13.55 -8.90
C VAL A 494 2.14 12.79 -8.27
N ARG A 495 2.04 12.79 -6.93
CA ARG A 495 0.89 12.18 -6.23
C ARG A 495 -0.43 12.89 -6.54
N ARG A 496 -0.43 14.22 -6.61
CA ARG A 496 -1.63 15.00 -6.96
C ARG A 496 -2.11 14.68 -8.38
N LEU A 497 -1.19 14.64 -9.35
CA LEU A 497 -1.51 14.27 -10.72
C LEU A 497 -2.05 12.84 -10.81
N LYS A 498 -1.40 11.87 -10.13
CA LYS A 498 -1.88 10.48 -10.08
C LYS A 498 -3.30 10.38 -9.54
N GLN A 499 -3.63 11.15 -8.50
CA GLN A 499 -4.97 11.17 -7.93
C GLN A 499 -5.98 11.76 -8.91
N ALA A 500 -5.69 12.91 -9.50
CA ALA A 500 -6.54 13.53 -10.51
C ALA A 500 -6.80 12.62 -11.73
N MET A 501 -5.77 11.90 -12.20
CA MET A 501 -5.94 10.92 -13.27
C MET A 501 -6.82 9.73 -12.87
N ARG A 502 -6.79 9.32 -11.60
CA ARG A 502 -7.69 8.28 -11.07
C ARG A 502 -9.13 8.76 -10.99
N ASP A 503 -9.33 9.96 -10.46
CA ASP A 503 -10.66 10.55 -10.32
C ASP A 503 -11.29 10.73 -11.71
N ALA A 504 -10.53 11.20 -12.70
CA ALA A 504 -10.94 11.27 -14.09
C ALA A 504 -11.27 9.89 -14.71
N ALA A 505 -10.48 8.86 -14.40
CA ALA A 505 -10.73 7.49 -14.87
C ALA A 505 -11.98 6.86 -14.23
N MET A 506 -12.42 7.33 -13.06
CA MET A 506 -13.65 6.93 -12.39
C MET A 506 -14.88 7.76 -12.82
N GLY A 507 -14.72 8.65 -13.80
CA GLY A 507 -15.80 9.45 -14.35
C GLY A 507 -15.96 10.85 -13.77
N ASP A 508 -15.15 11.23 -12.76
CA ASP A 508 -15.12 12.60 -12.24
C ASP A 508 -14.20 13.47 -13.13
N LEU A 509 -14.78 14.00 -14.20
CA LEU A 509 -14.10 14.88 -15.15
C LEU A 509 -14.23 16.37 -14.79
N ASP A 510 -14.98 16.72 -13.74
CA ASP A 510 -15.15 18.11 -13.29
C ASP A 510 -13.96 18.60 -12.47
N PHE A 511 -13.17 17.69 -11.93
CA PHE A 511 -11.99 18.03 -11.14
C PHE A 511 -10.90 18.68 -12.00
N ARG A 512 -10.37 19.82 -11.53
CA ARG A 512 -9.22 20.52 -12.13
C ARG A 512 -8.12 20.72 -11.10
N ILE A 513 -6.87 20.52 -11.52
CA ILE A 513 -5.71 20.78 -10.65
C ILE A 513 -5.44 22.27 -10.63
N SER A 514 -5.84 22.95 -9.55
CA SER A 514 -5.49 24.36 -9.33
C SER A 514 -4.04 24.47 -8.83
N HIS A 515 -3.22 25.26 -9.51
CA HIS A 515 -1.81 25.50 -9.14
C HIS A 515 -1.36 26.91 -9.56
N ARG A 516 -0.23 27.36 -8.96
CA ARG A 516 0.46 28.62 -9.30
C ARG A 516 1.92 28.35 -9.70
N ARG A 517 2.25 27.12 -10.08
CA ARG A 517 3.62 26.72 -10.44
C ARG A 517 3.95 27.19 -11.85
N LYS A 518 5.23 27.57 -12.06
CA LYS A 518 5.81 27.96 -13.34
C LYS A 518 6.98 27.03 -13.72
N ASP A 519 6.90 25.76 -13.33
CA ASP A 519 7.87 24.71 -13.58
C ASP A 519 7.23 23.58 -14.41
N GLU A 520 7.99 22.56 -14.72
CA GLU A 520 7.58 21.40 -15.52
C GLU A 520 6.36 20.67 -14.92
N PHE A 521 6.20 20.72 -13.61
CA PHE A 521 5.00 20.20 -12.94
C PHE A 521 3.77 21.08 -13.19
N GLY A 522 3.95 22.39 -13.35
CA GLY A 522 2.90 23.30 -13.74
C GLY A 522 2.39 22.97 -15.15
N GLU A 523 3.29 22.81 -16.12
CA GLU A 523 2.95 22.41 -17.49
C GLU A 523 2.23 21.05 -17.54
N LEU A 524 2.65 20.11 -16.69
CA LEU A 524 2.02 18.80 -16.59
C LEU A 524 0.58 18.88 -16.04
N PHE A 525 0.31 19.77 -15.09
CA PHE A 525 -1.02 20.03 -14.56
C PHE A 525 -1.92 20.72 -15.57
N ASP A 526 -1.39 21.67 -16.32
CA ASP A 526 -2.12 22.35 -17.40
C ASP A 526 -2.47 21.37 -18.52
N GLY A 527 -1.54 20.49 -18.91
CA GLY A 527 -1.78 19.41 -19.87
C GLY A 527 -2.89 18.45 -19.41
N PHE A 528 -2.90 18.06 -18.14
CA PHE A 528 -3.99 17.24 -17.57
C PHE A 528 -5.33 17.99 -17.61
N ASN A 529 -5.37 19.25 -17.21
CA ASN A 529 -6.59 20.05 -17.21
C ASN A 529 -7.17 20.21 -18.62
N LEU A 530 -6.30 20.41 -19.62
CA LEU A 530 -6.70 20.47 -21.03
C LEU A 530 -7.27 19.13 -21.51
N PHE A 531 -6.62 18.02 -21.18
CA PHE A 531 -7.11 16.66 -21.49
C PHE A 531 -8.49 16.41 -20.87
N ALA A 532 -8.67 16.70 -19.58
CA ALA A 532 -9.94 16.51 -18.88
C ALA A 532 -11.06 17.33 -19.51
N SER A 533 -10.80 18.58 -19.92
CA SER A 533 -11.76 19.44 -20.63
C SER A 533 -12.15 18.89 -22.01
N ALA A 534 -11.17 18.41 -22.79
CA ALA A 534 -11.44 17.84 -24.10
C ALA A 534 -12.24 16.54 -24.06
N VAL A 535 -12.01 15.70 -23.04
CA VAL A 535 -12.79 14.46 -22.83
C VAL A 535 -14.22 14.77 -22.39
N GLN A 536 -14.39 15.73 -21.47
CA GLN A 536 -15.70 16.18 -21.00
C GLN A 536 -16.54 16.75 -22.14
N GLU A 537 -15.98 17.62 -22.97
CA GLU A 537 -16.67 18.21 -24.13
C GLU A 537 -17.12 17.14 -25.14
N ARG A 538 -16.30 16.10 -25.36
CA ARG A 538 -16.67 14.97 -26.22
C ARG A 538 -17.81 14.12 -25.65
N LEU A 539 -17.83 13.90 -24.33
CA LEU A 539 -18.91 13.17 -23.67
C LEU A 539 -20.22 13.95 -23.72
N GLU A 540 -20.19 15.24 -23.44
CA GLU A 540 -21.36 16.12 -23.54
C GLU A 540 -21.90 16.20 -24.99
N ALA A 541 -21.01 16.24 -25.99
CA ALA A 541 -21.38 16.21 -27.40
C ALA A 541 -21.98 14.86 -27.82
N ALA A 542 -21.60 13.74 -27.19
CA ALA A 542 -22.14 12.41 -27.44
C ALA A 542 -23.52 12.23 -26.76
N GLU A 543 -23.77 12.86 -25.60
CA GLU A 543 -25.03 12.82 -24.88
C GLU A 543 -26.14 13.71 -25.50
N HIS A 544 -25.75 14.74 -26.28
CA HIS A 544 -26.69 15.63 -27.00
C HIS A 544 -26.40 15.58 -28.50
N PRO A 545 -26.89 14.57 -29.24
CA PRO A 545 -26.87 14.61 -30.70
C PRO A 545 -27.74 15.76 -31.14
N ARG A 546 -27.09 16.82 -31.66
CA ARG A 546 -27.73 18.04 -32.16
C ARG A 546 -28.78 17.67 -33.19
N GLY A 547 -30.06 17.86 -32.84
CA GLY A 547 -31.14 17.97 -33.85
C GLY A 547 -30.80 19.06 -34.85
N GLY A 548 -31.13 18.78 -36.11
CA GLY A 548 -30.82 19.40 -37.36
C GLY A 548 -30.53 20.91 -37.46
N PRO A 549 -30.07 21.38 -38.63
CA PRO A 549 -29.52 22.71 -38.79
C PRO A 549 -30.57 23.80 -38.55
N ARG A 550 -30.33 24.66 -37.55
CA ARG A 550 -31.08 25.92 -37.41
C ARG A 550 -30.65 26.88 -38.49
N PRO A 551 -31.60 27.65 -39.11
CA PRO A 551 -31.26 28.68 -40.07
C PRO A 551 -30.47 29.80 -39.40
N LEU A 552 -29.48 30.31 -40.13
CA LEU A 552 -28.68 31.46 -39.75
C LEU A 552 -29.57 32.73 -39.70
N ASP A 553 -29.86 33.24 -38.52
CA ASP A 553 -30.32 34.60 -38.32
C ASP A 553 -29.09 35.52 -38.28
N ALA A 554 -28.90 36.23 -39.39
CA ALA A 554 -27.98 37.33 -39.50
C ALA A 554 -28.57 38.55 -38.78
N THR A 555 -28.02 38.92 -37.63
CA THR A 555 -27.92 40.31 -37.14
C THR A 555 -27.45 40.35 -35.70
N ARG A 556 -26.16 40.62 -35.50
CA ARG A 556 -25.65 41.59 -34.52
C ARG A 556 -24.12 41.66 -34.58
N ILE A 557 -23.69 42.68 -35.30
CA ILE A 557 -22.33 43.20 -35.24
C ILE A 557 -22.18 43.93 -33.90
N GLY A 558 -21.29 43.46 -33.06
CA GLY A 558 -20.86 44.12 -31.82
C GLY A 558 -19.36 44.03 -31.72
N THR A 559 -18.69 45.11 -31.99
CA THR A 559 -17.23 45.33 -31.91
C THR A 559 -16.69 45.19 -30.52
N ALA A 560 -15.59 44.44 -30.37
CA ALA A 560 -14.64 44.57 -29.26
C ALA A 560 -13.20 44.27 -29.74
N PRO A 561 -12.17 44.91 -29.18
CA PRO A 561 -10.87 45.11 -29.83
C PRO A 561 -9.81 44.07 -29.45
N GLY A 562 -9.05 43.69 -30.44
CA GLY A 562 -7.61 43.45 -30.44
C GLY A 562 -6.96 42.52 -29.43
N ALA A 563 -6.67 41.29 -29.84
CA ALA A 563 -5.42 40.62 -29.49
C ALA A 563 -4.98 39.78 -30.70
N ALA A 564 -3.83 40.15 -31.26
CA ALA A 564 -3.22 39.50 -32.41
C ALA A 564 -2.72 38.10 -32.03
N VAL A 565 -3.24 37.08 -32.69
CA VAL A 565 -2.67 35.74 -32.69
C VAL A 565 -1.90 35.54 -33.98
N THR A 566 -0.58 35.46 -33.88
CA THR A 566 0.33 35.12 -34.98
C THR A 566 0.25 33.60 -35.25
N PRO A 567 0.02 33.16 -36.50
CA PRO A 567 0.01 31.73 -36.80
C PRO A 567 1.44 31.21 -36.91
N ILE A 568 1.74 30.14 -36.18
CA ILE A 568 2.98 29.35 -36.29
C ILE A 568 2.88 28.56 -37.61
N ALA A 569 3.79 28.84 -38.53
CA ALA A 569 3.96 28.15 -39.79
C ALA A 569 4.51 26.74 -39.57
N MET A 570 3.79 25.74 -40.04
CA MET A 570 4.30 24.36 -40.17
C MET A 570 5.39 24.32 -41.24
N HIS A 571 6.61 23.97 -40.84
CA HIS A 571 7.70 23.65 -41.77
C HIS A 571 7.53 22.19 -42.22
N ARG A 572 7.34 21.97 -43.50
CA ARG A 572 7.51 20.68 -44.21
C ARG A 572 9.00 20.48 -44.49
N PRO A 573 9.56 19.32 -44.34
CA PRO A 573 10.89 19.00 -44.88
C PRO A 573 10.76 18.66 -46.36
N THR A 574 11.49 19.39 -47.22
CA THR A 574 11.75 19.01 -48.61
C THR A 574 13.06 18.23 -48.69
N ASP A 575 13.00 17.07 -49.33
CA ASP A 575 14.14 16.32 -49.89
C ASP A 575 14.98 17.17 -50.83
N ALA A 576 16.29 17.10 -50.76
CA ALA A 576 17.16 17.12 -51.93
C ALA A 576 18.59 16.67 -51.58
N ALA A 577 19.03 15.81 -52.43
CA ALA A 577 20.22 15.00 -52.50
C ALA A 577 21.55 15.75 -52.75
N ALA A 578 22.61 15.01 -52.46
CA ALA A 578 23.88 14.91 -53.19
C ALA A 578 24.92 16.06 -53.07
N GLY A 579 26.10 15.65 -52.66
CA GLY A 579 27.29 16.27 -53.22
C GLY A 579 28.52 16.40 -52.31
N SER A 580 29.42 15.39 -52.37
CA SER A 580 30.88 15.56 -52.58
C SER A 580 31.74 16.20 -51.50
N ALA A 581 32.50 15.34 -50.82
CA ALA A 581 33.97 15.26 -50.87
C ALA A 581 34.84 16.39 -50.24
N ARG A 582 35.73 15.89 -49.43
CA ARG A 582 37.15 16.23 -49.21
C ARG A 582 37.56 17.15 -48.06
N ARG A 583 38.28 16.51 -47.13
CA ARG A 583 39.69 16.71 -46.68
C ARG A 583 39.96 17.79 -45.64
N THR A 584 40.65 17.27 -44.62
CA THR A 584 41.81 17.77 -43.89
C THR A 584 41.58 18.91 -42.86
N ALA A 585 41.72 18.68 -41.65
CA ALA A 585 42.91 18.65 -40.77
C ALA A 585 42.47 18.16 -39.39
#